data_dfc7a9b3249e34a222eed68fffbfa9ab
#
_entry.id   dfc7a9b3249e34a222eed68fffbfa9ab
#
_cell.length_a   1.000
_cell.length_b   1.000
_cell.length_c   1.000
_cell.angle_alpha   90.00
_cell.angle_beta   90.00
_cell.angle_gamma   90.00
#
_symmetry.space_group_name_H-M   'P 1'
#
loop_
_entity.id
_entity.type
_entity.pdbx_description
1 polymer ?
#
loop_
_entity_poly.entity_id
_entity_poly.type
_entity_poly.pdbx_seq_one_letter_code
_entity_poly.pdbx_strand_id
1 'polypeptide(L)'
;MRRKFISLTLSAVLALGVTTPAWAVAETYADGEVHTIGVIVYDPDASEMEMFSDYYRDYIQAGFPVKFIFSGKTTSAEDEIQYIDKMKEQGAEGIISFGGFASGIQDIIEECEKEEMYYALGSNTISDENYEAVKDNPYYMGSVGPKLEDVYQSGCDMTEYFLDKG
;
A
#
# COMPACT_ATOMS: atom_id res chain seq x y z
N MET A 1 30.64 -17.43 42.40
CA MET A 1 29.26 -17.63 42.90
C MET A 1 28.46 -16.36 42.67
N ARG A 2 27.48 -16.38 41.76
CA ARG A 2 26.24 -15.58 41.70
C ARG A 2 25.60 -15.81 40.34
N ARG A 3 24.98 -16.97 40.22
CA ARG A 3 23.92 -17.24 39.25
C ARG A 3 22.62 -17.20 40.04
N LYS A 4 21.52 -16.84 39.31
CA LYS A 4 20.13 -16.84 39.68
C LYS A 4 19.59 -15.44 40.06
N PHE A 5 18.91 -14.86 39.10
CA PHE A 5 17.63 -14.16 39.23
C PHE A 5 17.26 -13.59 37.85
N ILE A 6 16.91 -14.45 36.88
CA ILE A 6 16.12 -14.08 35.72
C ILE A 6 15.26 -15.30 35.39
N SER A 7 14.11 -15.38 35.99
CA SER A 7 13.02 -16.29 35.60
C SER A 7 11.91 -16.19 36.61
N LEU A 8 11.02 -15.21 36.51
CA LEU A 8 9.69 -15.24 37.16
C LEU A 8 8.80 -14.02 36.81
N THR A 9 8.82 -13.51 35.61
CA THR A 9 7.86 -12.45 35.21
C THR A 9 7.13 -12.71 33.89
N LEU A 10 7.23 -13.92 33.34
CA LEU A 10 6.60 -14.23 32.03
C LEU A 10 5.33 -15.09 32.13
N SER A 11 4.76 -15.32 33.28
CA SER A 11 3.64 -16.27 33.43
C SER A 11 2.34 -15.66 33.97
N ALA A 12 2.21 -14.35 34.07
CA ALA A 12 1.03 -13.70 34.66
C ALA A 12 0.14 -12.88 33.69
N VAL A 13 0.46 -12.85 32.38
CA VAL A 13 -0.29 -12.04 31.41
C VAL A 13 -1.32 -12.82 30.59
N LEU A 14 -1.41 -14.13 30.76
CA LEU A 14 -2.25 -15.02 29.92
C LEU A 14 -3.66 -15.31 30.45
N ALA A 15 -4.15 -14.63 31.49
CA ALA A 15 -5.41 -14.98 32.13
C ALA A 15 -6.46 -13.84 32.25
N LEU A 16 -6.22 -12.67 31.69
CA LEU A 16 -7.23 -11.63 31.59
C LEU A 16 -7.40 -11.30 30.12
N GLY A 17 -8.55 -11.61 29.54
CA GLY A 17 -8.95 -11.24 28.18
C GLY A 17 -9.04 -9.72 28.03
N VAL A 18 -7.92 -9.03 28.12
CA VAL A 18 -7.79 -7.60 27.83
C VAL A 18 -7.66 -7.50 26.32
N THR A 19 -8.71 -7.03 25.65
CA THR A 19 -8.60 -6.44 24.35
C THR A 19 -7.56 -5.33 24.44
N THR A 20 -6.33 -5.58 24.01
CA THR A 20 -5.32 -4.52 23.94
C THR A 20 -5.83 -3.45 22.99
N PRO A 21 -6.03 -2.22 23.44
CA PRO A 21 -6.44 -1.15 22.55
C PRO A 21 -5.35 -0.92 21.49
N ALA A 22 -5.72 -0.49 20.29
CA ALA A 22 -4.82 -0.33 19.13
C ALA A 22 -3.53 0.47 19.44
N TRP A 23 -3.56 1.40 20.40
CA TRP A 23 -2.38 2.14 20.85
C TRP A 23 -1.33 1.29 21.61
N ALA A 24 -1.74 0.16 22.20
CA ALA A 24 -0.80 -0.74 22.87
C ALA A 24 0.04 -1.59 21.89
N VAL A 25 -0.38 -1.66 20.63
CA VAL A 25 0.39 -2.31 19.55
C VAL A 25 1.53 -1.39 19.10
N ALA A 26 1.33 -0.07 19.10
CA ALA A 26 2.34 0.91 18.72
C ALA A 26 3.57 0.89 19.64
N GLU A 27 3.41 0.59 20.93
CA GLU A 27 4.56 0.47 21.86
C GLU A 27 5.46 -0.75 21.57
N THR A 28 4.94 -1.77 20.87
CA THR A 28 5.69 -3.00 20.58
C THR A 28 6.64 -2.83 19.39
N TYR A 29 6.43 -1.81 18.55
CA TYR A 29 7.24 -1.48 17.38
C TYR A 29 8.16 -0.26 17.60
N ALA A 30 8.11 0.37 18.78
CA ALA A 30 8.82 1.61 19.09
C ALA A 30 10.37 1.50 19.04
N ASP A 31 10.93 0.31 19.01
CA ASP A 31 12.38 0.06 18.91
C ASP A 31 12.81 -0.28 17.46
N GLY A 32 11.92 -0.17 16.47
CA GLY A 32 12.18 -0.46 15.06
C GLY A 32 12.58 0.78 14.26
N GLU A 33 13.33 0.57 13.20
CA GLU A 33 13.57 1.56 12.16
C GLU A 33 12.24 1.99 11.53
N VAL A 34 12.04 3.30 11.32
CA VAL A 34 10.82 3.83 10.70
C VAL A 34 10.99 3.82 9.19
N HIS A 35 10.20 3.00 8.51
CA HIS A 35 10.20 2.89 7.06
C HIS A 35 9.36 3.99 6.41
N THR A 36 9.88 4.60 5.36
CA THR A 36 9.13 5.62 4.60
C THR A 36 8.52 4.99 3.36
N ILE A 37 7.21 5.14 3.19
CA ILE A 37 6.44 4.60 2.06
C ILE A 37 5.79 5.76 1.30
N GLY A 38 6.02 5.81 0.00
CA GLY A 38 5.33 6.70 -0.92
C GLY A 38 3.93 6.19 -1.23
N VAL A 39 2.95 7.07 -1.25
CA VAL A 39 1.58 6.77 -1.67
C VAL A 39 1.25 7.66 -2.87
N ILE A 40 1.08 7.04 -4.03
CA ILE A 40 0.73 7.73 -5.26
C ILE A 40 -0.78 7.67 -5.45
N VAL A 41 -1.41 8.83 -5.63
CA VAL A 41 -2.85 8.98 -5.79
C VAL A 41 -3.18 9.62 -7.14
N TYR A 42 -4.30 9.21 -7.75
CA TYR A 42 -4.73 9.80 -9.02
C TYR A 42 -5.22 11.25 -8.85
N ASP A 43 -5.91 11.55 -7.78
CA ASP A 43 -6.37 12.90 -7.46
C ASP A 43 -6.51 13.07 -5.93
N PRO A 44 -5.63 13.85 -5.26
CA PRO A 44 -5.68 14.02 -3.81
C PRO A 44 -6.94 14.75 -3.33
N ASP A 45 -7.64 15.48 -4.21
CA ASP A 45 -8.88 16.21 -3.90
C ASP A 45 -10.13 15.32 -4.10
N ALA A 46 -9.98 14.09 -4.59
CA ALA A 46 -11.07 13.14 -4.66
C ALA A 46 -11.41 12.61 -3.25
N SER A 47 -12.68 12.63 -2.87
CA SER A 47 -13.14 12.24 -1.52
C SER A 47 -12.68 10.84 -1.10
N GLU A 48 -12.57 9.93 -2.06
CA GLU A 48 -12.06 8.57 -1.84
C GLU A 48 -10.56 8.60 -1.48
N MET A 49 -9.77 9.39 -2.19
CA MET A 49 -8.34 9.50 -1.93
C MET A 49 -8.03 10.26 -0.63
N GLU A 50 -8.83 11.26 -0.29
CA GLU A 50 -8.77 11.93 1.01
C GLU A 50 -9.02 10.92 2.15
N MET A 51 -10.09 10.13 2.04
CA MET A 51 -10.41 9.08 3.04
C MET A 51 -9.29 8.04 3.18
N PHE A 52 -8.69 7.56 2.09
CA PHE A 52 -7.55 6.65 2.15
C PHE A 52 -6.33 7.31 2.78
N SER A 53 -6.03 8.54 2.40
CA SER A 53 -4.89 9.30 2.95
C SER A 53 -5.02 9.49 4.46
N ASP A 54 -6.20 9.82 4.95
CA ASP A 54 -6.48 9.96 6.38
C ASP A 54 -6.34 8.61 7.10
N TYR A 55 -6.86 7.51 6.51
CA TYR A 55 -6.69 6.18 7.07
C TYR A 55 -5.22 5.78 7.21
N TYR A 56 -4.40 6.05 6.18
CA TYR A 56 -2.97 5.79 6.23
C TYR A 56 -2.26 6.61 7.30
N ARG A 57 -2.58 7.91 7.43
CA ARG A 57 -1.96 8.81 8.42
C ARG A 57 -2.41 8.51 9.84
N ASP A 58 -3.73 8.40 10.05
CA ASP A 58 -4.32 8.42 11.38
C ASP A 58 -4.42 7.03 11.99
N TYR A 59 -4.46 5.98 11.17
CA TYR A 59 -4.65 4.62 11.65
C TYR A 59 -3.42 3.73 11.42
N ILE A 60 -2.92 3.62 10.18
CA ILE A 60 -1.80 2.72 9.91
C ILE A 60 -0.51 3.29 10.50
N GLN A 61 -0.19 4.54 10.23
CA GLN A 61 1.02 5.18 10.75
C GLN A 61 1.03 5.25 12.29
N ALA A 62 -0.14 5.32 12.93
CA ALA A 62 -0.22 5.29 14.39
C ALA A 62 0.03 3.90 14.99
N GLY A 63 -0.15 2.81 14.22
CA GLY A 63 -0.01 1.43 14.68
C GLY A 63 1.27 0.72 14.24
N PHE A 64 2.00 1.27 13.29
CA PHE A 64 3.17 0.64 12.69
C PHE A 64 4.35 1.64 12.57
N PRO A 65 5.61 1.19 12.56
CA PRO A 65 6.78 2.04 12.40
C PRO A 65 6.96 2.44 10.91
N VAL A 66 5.97 3.11 10.37
CA VAL A 66 5.96 3.61 8.99
C VAL A 66 5.61 5.09 8.95
N LYS A 67 6.17 5.78 7.96
CA LYS A 67 5.84 7.15 7.60
C LYS A 67 5.34 7.15 6.16
N PHE A 68 4.20 7.77 5.92
CA PHE A 68 3.68 7.93 4.56
C PHE A 68 3.97 9.33 4.01
N ILE A 69 4.37 9.37 2.74
CA ILE A 69 4.48 10.59 1.93
C ILE A 69 3.57 10.44 0.72
N PHE A 70 2.80 11.48 0.41
CA PHE A 70 1.76 11.40 -0.62
C PHE A 70 2.13 12.22 -1.84
N SER A 71 1.77 11.71 -3.04
CA SER A 71 1.90 12.46 -4.28
C SER A 71 0.87 13.60 -4.36
N GLY A 72 1.08 14.53 -5.29
CA GLY A 72 -0.01 15.30 -5.85
C GLY A 72 -0.79 14.47 -6.87
N LYS A 73 -1.58 15.17 -7.71
CA LYS A 73 -2.36 14.54 -8.78
C LYS A 73 -1.45 13.88 -9.81
N THR A 74 -1.80 12.64 -10.20
CA THR A 74 -1.16 11.90 -11.29
C THR A 74 -2.16 11.66 -12.40
N THR A 75 -1.74 11.87 -13.65
CA THR A 75 -2.60 11.74 -14.84
C THR A 75 -1.99 10.82 -15.90
N SER A 76 -0.76 10.40 -15.72
CA SER A 76 -0.01 9.55 -16.64
C SER A 76 1.02 8.69 -15.91
N ALA A 77 1.58 7.71 -16.60
CA ALA A 77 2.68 6.91 -16.10
C ALA A 77 3.95 7.78 -15.86
N GLU A 78 4.17 8.78 -16.71
CA GLU A 78 5.29 9.72 -16.58
C GLU A 78 5.18 10.56 -15.33
N ASP A 79 3.96 11.00 -14.94
CA ASP A 79 3.73 11.69 -13.66
C ASP A 79 4.08 10.77 -12.49
N GLU A 80 3.68 9.51 -12.55
CA GLU A 80 3.96 8.51 -11.52
C GLU A 80 5.45 8.28 -11.36
N ILE A 81 6.19 8.09 -12.45
CA ILE A 81 7.65 7.97 -12.46
C ILE A 81 8.32 9.20 -11.82
N GLN A 82 7.89 10.41 -12.16
CA GLN A 82 8.43 11.62 -11.54
C GLN A 82 8.17 11.70 -10.03
N TYR A 83 7.06 11.14 -9.55
CA TYR A 83 6.81 11.06 -8.11
C TYR A 83 7.64 9.98 -7.43
N ILE A 84 7.93 8.87 -8.09
CA ILE A 84 8.85 7.83 -7.60
C ILE A 84 10.22 8.45 -7.31
N ASP A 85 10.80 9.18 -8.28
CA ASP A 85 12.08 9.89 -8.11
C ASP A 85 12.04 10.86 -6.92
N LYS A 86 11.02 11.70 -6.84
CA LYS A 86 10.86 12.67 -5.74
C LYS A 86 10.70 12.01 -4.38
N MET A 87 10.00 10.88 -4.32
CA MET A 87 9.79 10.13 -3.09
C MET A 87 11.04 9.40 -2.66
N LYS A 88 11.84 8.90 -3.61
CA LYS A 88 13.18 8.37 -3.34
C LYS A 88 14.08 9.40 -2.69
N GLU A 89 14.12 10.63 -3.22
CA GLU A 89 14.88 11.74 -2.63
C GLU A 89 14.42 12.07 -1.19
N GLN A 90 13.17 11.75 -0.84
CA GLN A 90 12.62 11.91 0.51
C GLN A 90 12.81 10.69 1.40
N GLY A 91 13.52 9.67 0.91
CA GLY A 91 13.85 8.46 1.66
C GLY A 91 12.79 7.37 1.61
N ALA A 92 11.90 7.37 0.60
CA ALA A 92 10.97 6.27 0.40
C ALA A 92 11.73 4.98 0.04
N GLU A 93 11.29 3.87 0.62
CA GLU A 93 11.78 2.52 0.39
C GLU A 93 10.82 1.70 -0.46
N GLY A 94 9.59 2.18 -0.63
CA GLY A 94 8.57 1.54 -1.46
C GLY A 94 7.43 2.49 -1.79
N ILE A 95 6.63 2.07 -2.76
CA ILE A 95 5.49 2.81 -3.31
C ILE A 95 4.23 1.95 -3.20
N ILE A 96 3.15 2.56 -2.74
CA ILE A 96 1.78 2.04 -2.92
C ILE A 96 1.09 2.98 -3.89
N SER A 97 0.71 2.48 -5.07
CA SER A 97 0.06 3.30 -6.09
C SER A 97 -1.45 3.01 -6.17
N PHE A 98 -2.23 4.07 -6.20
CA PHE A 98 -3.65 4.08 -6.55
C PHE A 98 -3.88 4.64 -7.96
N GLY A 99 -2.83 5.05 -8.66
CA GLY A 99 -2.88 5.53 -10.04
C GLY A 99 -3.08 4.40 -11.05
N GLY A 100 -2.13 3.53 -11.13
CA GLY A 100 -2.19 2.29 -11.91
C GLY A 100 -2.39 2.50 -13.41
N PHE A 101 -1.50 3.23 -14.08
CA PHE A 101 -1.57 3.45 -15.52
C PHE A 101 -1.14 2.19 -16.28
N ALA A 102 -2.11 1.36 -16.69
CA ALA A 102 -1.88 0.06 -17.31
C ALA A 102 -0.95 0.10 -18.52
N SER A 103 -0.95 1.19 -19.29
CA SER A 103 -0.09 1.34 -20.47
C SER A 103 1.38 1.62 -20.16
N GLY A 104 1.71 1.96 -18.92
CA GLY A 104 3.08 2.30 -18.51
C GLY A 104 3.57 1.50 -17.31
N ILE A 105 2.84 0.45 -16.90
CA ILE A 105 3.15 -0.29 -15.66
C ILE A 105 4.53 -0.94 -15.68
N GLN A 106 5.01 -1.40 -16.83
CA GLN A 106 6.34 -1.99 -16.96
C GLN A 106 7.41 -0.94 -16.72
N ASP A 107 7.29 0.25 -17.34
CA ASP A 107 8.22 1.36 -17.18
C ASP A 107 8.25 1.86 -15.72
N ILE A 108 7.09 1.89 -15.06
CA ILE A 108 6.96 2.27 -13.65
C ILE A 108 7.71 1.27 -12.75
N ILE A 109 7.55 -0.03 -12.99
CA ILE A 109 8.21 -1.07 -12.20
C ILE A 109 9.72 -1.10 -12.49
N GLU A 110 10.14 -0.87 -13.74
CA GLU A 110 11.56 -0.72 -14.10
C GLU A 110 12.20 0.49 -13.39
N GLU A 111 11.49 1.61 -13.27
CA GLU A 111 11.99 2.76 -12.51
C GLU A 111 12.10 2.45 -11.03
N CYS A 112 11.13 1.76 -10.45
CA CYS A 112 11.21 1.31 -9.06
C CYS A 112 12.38 0.36 -8.82
N GLU A 113 12.65 -0.57 -9.74
CA GLU A 113 13.83 -1.44 -9.68
C GLU A 113 15.13 -0.66 -9.74
N LYS A 114 15.24 0.30 -10.64
CA LYS A 114 16.41 1.17 -10.79
C LYS A 114 16.69 1.96 -9.52
N GLU A 115 15.65 2.45 -8.86
CA GLU A 115 15.72 3.21 -7.61
C GLU A 115 15.75 2.31 -6.35
N GLU A 116 15.78 0.98 -6.52
CA GLU A 116 15.76 -0.01 -5.43
C GLU A 116 14.57 0.22 -4.46
N MET A 117 13.37 0.44 -5.01
CA MET A 117 12.12 0.65 -4.27
C MET A 117 11.11 -0.43 -4.56
N TYR A 118 10.43 -0.92 -3.54
CA TYR A 118 9.31 -1.85 -3.71
C TYR A 118 8.08 -1.14 -4.25
N TYR A 119 7.31 -1.83 -5.11
CA TYR A 119 6.10 -1.29 -5.73
C TYR A 119 4.91 -2.22 -5.56
N ALA A 120 3.78 -1.67 -5.14
CA ALA A 120 2.50 -2.36 -5.04
C ALA A 120 1.36 -1.50 -5.58
N LEU A 121 0.37 -2.15 -6.22
CA LEU A 121 -0.89 -1.51 -6.61
C LEU A 121 -1.96 -1.71 -5.54
N GLY A 122 -2.59 -0.64 -5.09
CA GLY A 122 -3.53 -0.62 -3.98
C GLY A 122 -5.02 -0.70 -4.35
N SER A 123 -5.39 -0.51 -5.61
CA SER A 123 -6.81 -0.44 -6.00
C SER A 123 -7.17 -1.18 -7.28
N ASN A 124 -6.19 -1.57 -8.07
CA ASN A 124 -6.37 -2.25 -9.34
C ASN A 124 -5.44 -3.45 -9.46
N THR A 125 -5.76 -4.36 -10.37
CA THR A 125 -4.82 -5.37 -10.84
C THR A 125 -4.34 -5.01 -12.24
N ILE A 126 -3.15 -5.48 -12.58
CA ILE A 126 -2.61 -5.36 -13.94
C ILE A 126 -3.16 -6.48 -14.84
N SER A 127 -3.09 -6.29 -16.16
CA SER A 127 -3.47 -7.32 -17.13
C SER A 127 -2.58 -8.55 -17.00
N ASP A 128 -3.07 -9.70 -17.46
CA ASP A 128 -2.27 -10.94 -17.44
C ASP A 128 -0.96 -10.79 -18.25
N GLU A 129 -0.97 -10.04 -19.35
CA GLU A 129 0.22 -9.73 -20.14
C GLU A 129 1.26 -8.93 -19.33
N ASN A 130 0.83 -7.87 -18.66
CA ASN A 130 1.72 -7.07 -17.83
C ASN A 130 2.20 -7.87 -16.60
N TYR A 131 1.33 -8.70 -16.01
CA TYR A 131 1.73 -9.55 -14.91
C TYR A 131 2.83 -10.55 -15.31
N GLU A 132 2.69 -11.23 -16.47
CA GLU A 132 3.72 -12.14 -16.96
C GLU A 132 5.06 -11.43 -17.22
N ALA A 133 5.02 -10.15 -17.60
CA ALA A 133 6.24 -9.36 -17.83
C ALA A 133 6.97 -8.97 -16.52
N VAL A 134 6.23 -8.77 -15.42
CA VAL A 134 6.80 -8.19 -14.18
C VAL A 134 6.80 -9.13 -12.97
N LYS A 135 6.12 -10.29 -13.03
CA LYS A 135 5.94 -11.20 -11.89
C LYS A 135 7.24 -11.68 -11.23
N ASP A 136 8.31 -11.75 -11.99
CA ASP A 136 9.63 -12.19 -11.51
C ASP A 136 10.53 -11.01 -11.08
N ASN A 137 10.04 -9.77 -11.19
CA ASN A 137 10.77 -8.60 -10.72
C ASN A 137 10.75 -8.54 -9.19
N PRO A 138 11.93 -8.51 -8.52
CA PRO A 138 12.01 -8.59 -7.06
C PRO A 138 11.43 -7.37 -6.34
N TYR A 139 11.22 -6.26 -7.05
CA TYR A 139 10.64 -5.04 -6.50
C TYR A 139 9.12 -4.94 -6.71
N TYR A 140 8.52 -5.83 -7.52
CA TYR A 140 7.07 -5.87 -7.67
C TYR A 140 6.42 -6.72 -6.58
N MET A 141 5.70 -6.08 -5.67
CA MET A 141 5.06 -6.74 -4.51
C MET A 141 3.66 -7.27 -4.81
N GLY A 142 3.12 -6.96 -5.98
CA GLY A 142 1.80 -7.42 -6.38
C GLY A 142 0.75 -6.30 -6.43
N SER A 143 -0.50 -6.73 -6.59
CA SER A 143 -1.65 -5.83 -6.72
C SER A 143 -2.85 -6.35 -5.95
N VAL A 144 -3.68 -5.43 -5.46
CA VAL A 144 -4.93 -5.71 -4.77
C VAL A 144 -6.05 -4.91 -5.44
N GLY A 145 -7.07 -5.62 -5.93
CA GLY A 145 -8.21 -4.99 -6.56
C GLY A 145 -8.84 -5.88 -7.65
N PRO A 146 -9.95 -5.43 -8.24
CA PRO A 146 -10.58 -6.14 -9.35
C PRO A 146 -9.77 -6.00 -10.63
N LYS A 147 -9.86 -6.98 -11.51
CA LYS A 147 -9.40 -6.82 -12.90
C LYS A 147 -10.30 -5.82 -13.65
N LEU A 148 -9.72 -5.05 -14.55
CA LEU A 148 -10.47 -4.05 -15.33
C LEU A 148 -11.59 -4.71 -16.15
N GLU A 149 -11.36 -5.90 -16.71
CA GLU A 149 -12.33 -6.67 -17.45
C GLU A 149 -13.54 -7.05 -16.57
N ASP A 150 -13.31 -7.44 -15.31
CA ASP A 150 -14.37 -7.79 -14.36
C ASP A 150 -15.21 -6.57 -13.98
N VAL A 151 -14.58 -5.40 -13.85
CA VAL A 151 -15.28 -4.12 -13.59
C VAL A 151 -16.16 -3.74 -14.79
N TYR A 152 -15.65 -3.88 -16.01
CA TYR A 152 -16.40 -3.63 -17.24
C TYR A 152 -17.59 -4.58 -17.36
N GLN A 153 -17.36 -5.90 -17.17
CA GLN A 153 -18.41 -6.91 -17.26
C GLN A 153 -19.51 -6.66 -16.20
N SER A 154 -19.11 -6.32 -14.97
CA SER A 154 -20.07 -5.95 -13.90
C SER A 154 -20.95 -4.77 -14.29
N GLY A 155 -20.38 -3.77 -14.99
CA GLY A 155 -21.14 -2.65 -15.54
C GLY A 155 -22.14 -3.06 -16.60
N CYS A 156 -21.76 -3.97 -17.50
CA CYS A 156 -22.66 -4.55 -18.51
C CYS A 156 -23.80 -5.34 -17.86
N ASP A 157 -23.48 -6.24 -16.94
CA ASP A 157 -24.45 -7.09 -16.23
C ASP A 157 -25.47 -6.25 -15.45
N MET A 158 -24.98 -5.19 -14.79
CA MET A 158 -25.84 -4.24 -14.07
C MET A 158 -26.78 -3.50 -15.02
N THR A 159 -26.28 -3.08 -16.18
CA THR A 159 -27.06 -2.39 -17.20
C THR A 159 -28.16 -3.32 -17.76
N GLU A 160 -27.81 -4.54 -18.11
CA GLU A 160 -28.76 -5.56 -18.58
C GLU A 160 -29.84 -5.84 -17.53
N TYR A 161 -29.42 -6.02 -16.26
CA TYR A 161 -30.37 -6.23 -15.16
C TYR A 161 -31.41 -5.11 -15.07
N PHE A 162 -31.01 -3.84 -15.19
CA PHE A 162 -31.95 -2.72 -15.12
C PHE A 162 -32.83 -2.62 -16.37
N LEU A 163 -32.31 -2.94 -17.56
CA LEU A 163 -33.10 -2.97 -18.77
C LEU A 163 -34.18 -4.07 -18.73
N ASP A 164 -33.88 -5.23 -18.16
CA ASP A 164 -34.82 -6.33 -18.01
C ASP A 164 -35.91 -6.06 -16.96
N LYS A 165 -35.65 -5.16 -16.02
CA LYS A 165 -36.60 -4.81 -14.95
C LYS A 165 -37.55 -3.66 -15.32
N GLY A 166 -37.27 -2.92 -16.41
CA GLY A 166 -38.11 -1.87 -16.95
C GLY A 166 -37.94 -0.58 -16.21
#